data_32ee9c43da5c9550579d54a1da55897a
#
_entry.id   32ee9c43da5c9550579d54a1da55897a
#
_cell.length_a   1.000
_cell.length_b   1.000
_cell.length_c   1.000
_cell.angle_alpha   90.00
_cell.angle_beta   90.00
_cell.angle_gamma   90.00
#
_symmetry.space_group_name_H-M   'P 1'
#
loop_
_entity.id
_entity.type
_entity.pdbx_description
1 polymer ?
#
loop_
_entity_poly.entity_id
_entity_poly.type
_entity_poly.pdbx_seq_one_letter_code
_entity_poly.pdbx_strand_id
1 'polypeptide(L)'
;MDFTLSKKHEMARQLFKEFAENEVKPLAQEVDETEHFPEETVAKMQKLGFMGIPVPKEYGGQGCDPLTYIMCVEELSKVCGTTGVIVSAHTSLCIDPIMTFGTEEQKKKYVVPLAKGEKLGAFGLTEPGAGTDAQGVQTKAVLDGDEWVLNGSKCFITNGSYADYYIIIAITSVDTDARGRKKKKFSAFIVEKGTPGFTFGTKEKKMGIRGSATYELIFQDCRIPKENLLGPMGKGFAIAMHTLDGGRIGIAAQALGIAEGALDATIAYVKERKQFGRAIAAQQNTQFQLANMATQVEAAKLLVYKAAMAKATQRVYSVEAAKAKLFAAETAMDVTTKCVQLLGGYGYIREYDVERMMRDAKITEIYEGTSEVQRMVISGNLLK
;
A
#
# COMPACT_ATOMS: atom_id res chain seq x y z
N MET A 1 -28.51 -1.88 -6.65
CA MET A 1 -27.05 -1.65 -6.50
C MET A 1 -26.51 -1.59 -7.91
N ASP A 2 -25.92 -0.48 -8.31
CA ASP A 2 -25.34 -0.34 -9.66
C ASP A 2 -23.84 -0.69 -9.57
N PHE A 3 -23.40 -1.66 -10.37
CA PHE A 3 -22.01 -2.09 -10.45
C PHE A 3 -21.31 -1.48 -11.68
N THR A 4 -22.00 -0.60 -12.43
CA THR A 4 -21.48 0.03 -13.64
C THR A 4 -20.56 1.18 -13.25
N LEU A 5 -19.38 1.22 -13.85
CA LEU A 5 -18.48 2.36 -13.71
C LEU A 5 -19.06 3.58 -14.44
N SER A 6 -18.90 4.74 -13.84
CA SER A 6 -19.22 5.99 -14.54
C SER A 6 -18.24 6.22 -15.70
N LYS A 7 -18.66 7.00 -16.70
CA LYS A 7 -17.81 7.39 -17.82
C LYS A 7 -16.47 8.02 -17.37
N LYS A 8 -16.47 8.76 -16.23
CA LYS A 8 -15.24 9.31 -15.65
C LYS A 8 -14.30 8.23 -15.15
N HIS A 9 -14.83 7.20 -14.48
CA HIS A 9 -14.05 6.06 -14.02
C HIS A 9 -13.47 5.25 -15.18
N GLU A 10 -14.26 5.03 -16.25
CA GLU A 10 -13.78 4.32 -17.46
C GLU A 10 -12.63 5.08 -18.13
N MET A 11 -12.76 6.41 -18.28
CA MET A 11 -11.69 7.24 -18.84
C MET A 11 -10.43 7.23 -17.96
N ALA A 12 -10.58 7.32 -16.64
CA ALA A 12 -9.46 7.27 -15.70
C ALA A 12 -8.77 5.90 -15.76
N ARG A 13 -9.53 4.80 -15.78
CA ARG A 13 -9.00 3.44 -15.94
C ARG A 13 -8.19 3.31 -17.23
N GLN A 14 -8.72 3.81 -18.35
CA GLN A 14 -8.02 3.75 -19.62
C GLN A 14 -6.67 4.48 -19.57
N LEU A 15 -6.62 5.67 -18.95
CA LEU A 15 -5.38 6.41 -18.73
C LEU A 15 -4.37 5.62 -17.89
N PHE A 16 -4.81 5.02 -16.78
CA PHE A 16 -3.94 4.25 -15.90
C PHE A 16 -3.42 2.99 -16.60
N LYS A 17 -4.29 2.31 -17.35
CA LYS A 17 -3.93 1.13 -18.16
C LYS A 17 -2.90 1.47 -19.22
N GLU A 18 -3.12 2.53 -20.00
CA GLU A 18 -2.18 2.97 -21.03
C GLU A 18 -0.81 3.33 -20.44
N PHE A 19 -0.81 4.03 -19.30
CA PHE A 19 0.43 4.33 -18.59
C PHE A 19 1.13 3.06 -18.08
N ALA A 20 0.38 2.14 -17.49
CA ALA A 20 0.92 0.88 -16.97
C ALA A 20 1.57 0.04 -18.10
N GLU A 21 0.89 -0.12 -19.23
CA GLU A 21 1.39 -0.91 -20.38
C GLU A 21 2.59 -0.25 -21.06
N ASN A 22 2.60 1.08 -21.21
CA ASN A 22 3.62 1.77 -22.00
C ASN A 22 4.84 2.22 -21.19
N GLU A 23 4.67 2.56 -19.89
CA GLU A 23 5.70 3.20 -19.09
C GLU A 23 6.18 2.32 -17.93
N VAL A 24 5.37 1.37 -17.46
CA VAL A 24 5.70 0.51 -16.31
C VAL A 24 6.12 -0.89 -16.74
N LYS A 25 5.30 -1.53 -17.57
CA LYS A 25 5.51 -2.92 -18.00
C LYS A 25 6.88 -3.18 -18.64
N PRO A 26 7.40 -2.32 -19.53
CA PRO A 26 8.72 -2.55 -20.14
C PRO A 26 9.87 -2.57 -19.13
N LEU A 27 9.72 -1.93 -17.98
CA LEU A 27 10.75 -1.80 -16.95
C LEU A 27 10.55 -2.78 -15.77
N ALA A 28 9.40 -3.46 -15.69
CA ALA A 28 9.02 -4.22 -14.51
C ALA A 28 9.99 -5.34 -14.15
N GLN A 29 10.54 -6.06 -15.13
CA GLN A 29 11.51 -7.12 -14.93
C GLN A 29 12.85 -6.56 -14.47
N GLU A 30 13.37 -5.52 -15.12
CA GLU A 30 14.63 -4.86 -14.74
C GLU A 30 14.56 -4.30 -13.31
N VAL A 31 13.44 -3.64 -12.95
CA VAL A 31 13.19 -3.12 -11.60
C VAL A 31 13.23 -4.24 -10.55
N ASP A 32 12.68 -5.42 -10.86
CA ASP A 32 12.74 -6.57 -9.95
C ASP A 32 14.16 -7.14 -9.86
N GLU A 33 14.85 -7.35 -10.99
CA GLU A 33 16.18 -7.96 -11.02
C GLU A 33 17.25 -7.11 -10.36
N THR A 34 17.25 -5.81 -10.63
CA THR A 34 18.25 -4.87 -10.11
C THR A 34 17.89 -4.32 -8.73
N GLU A 35 16.66 -4.55 -8.27
CA GLU A 35 16.14 -4.06 -6.98
C GLU A 35 16.23 -2.53 -6.85
N HIS A 36 16.26 -1.78 -7.96
CA HIS A 36 16.31 -0.33 -7.91
C HIS A 36 14.91 0.30 -7.83
N PHE A 37 14.84 1.44 -7.18
CA PHE A 37 13.61 2.23 -7.13
C PHE A 37 13.35 2.87 -8.51
N PRO A 38 12.13 2.75 -9.10
CA PRO A 38 11.86 3.19 -10.46
C PRO A 38 11.65 4.71 -10.54
N GLU A 39 12.70 5.51 -10.34
CA GLU A 39 12.65 6.97 -10.25
C GLU A 39 12.06 7.62 -11.50
N GLU A 40 12.42 7.14 -12.70
CA GLU A 40 11.87 7.67 -13.95
C GLU A 40 10.36 7.46 -14.06
N THR A 41 9.88 6.26 -13.71
CA THR A 41 8.45 5.94 -13.71
C THR A 41 7.71 6.80 -12.69
N VAL A 42 8.28 6.96 -11.48
CA VAL A 42 7.72 7.83 -10.44
C VAL A 42 7.65 9.28 -10.91
N ALA A 43 8.71 9.80 -11.56
CA ALA A 43 8.73 11.16 -12.10
C ALA A 43 7.65 11.38 -13.19
N LYS A 44 7.36 10.37 -14.02
CA LYS A 44 6.27 10.42 -15.00
C LYS A 44 4.90 10.41 -14.31
N MET A 45 4.71 9.56 -13.29
CA MET A 45 3.48 9.53 -12.48
C MET A 45 3.21 10.87 -11.78
N GLN A 46 4.25 11.50 -11.26
CA GLN A 46 4.18 12.85 -10.66
C GLN A 46 3.65 13.88 -11.66
N LYS A 47 4.22 13.94 -12.86
CA LYS A 47 3.79 14.87 -13.92
C LYS A 47 2.34 14.65 -14.35
N LEU A 48 1.84 13.42 -14.29
CA LEU A 48 0.46 13.06 -14.65
C LEU A 48 -0.53 13.21 -13.47
N GLY A 49 -0.06 13.64 -12.30
CA GLY A 49 -0.89 13.86 -11.12
C GLY A 49 -1.35 12.59 -10.40
N PHE A 50 -0.71 11.44 -10.63
CA PHE A 50 -1.08 10.17 -9.97
C PHE A 50 -0.82 10.19 -8.46
N MET A 51 0.06 11.07 -8.00
CA MET A 51 0.40 11.19 -6.58
C MET A 51 -0.68 11.91 -5.75
N GLY A 52 -1.60 12.64 -6.40
CA GLY A 52 -2.63 13.42 -5.74
C GLY A 52 -4.07 13.09 -6.18
N ILE A 53 -4.35 11.88 -6.67
CA ILE A 53 -5.66 11.51 -7.24
C ILE A 53 -6.84 11.86 -6.31
N PRO A 54 -6.89 11.43 -5.03
CA PRO A 54 -8.04 11.70 -4.16
C PRO A 54 -7.93 13.05 -3.41
N VAL A 55 -6.83 13.77 -3.59
CA VAL A 55 -6.62 15.03 -2.87
C VAL A 55 -7.44 16.15 -3.51
N PRO A 56 -8.15 16.99 -2.72
CA PRO A 56 -8.89 18.13 -3.24
C PRO A 56 -8.02 19.08 -4.06
N LYS A 57 -8.62 19.73 -5.07
CA LYS A 57 -7.92 20.65 -5.97
C LYS A 57 -7.29 21.85 -5.25
N GLU A 58 -7.91 22.31 -4.16
CA GLU A 58 -7.38 23.40 -3.33
C GLU A 58 -6.03 23.09 -2.68
N TYR A 59 -5.70 21.79 -2.50
CA TYR A 59 -4.39 21.31 -2.04
C TYR A 59 -3.53 20.73 -3.18
N GLY A 60 -3.85 21.05 -4.43
CA GLY A 60 -3.04 20.68 -5.60
C GLY A 60 -3.28 19.27 -6.15
N GLY A 61 -4.29 18.54 -5.65
CA GLY A 61 -4.67 17.21 -6.14
C GLY A 61 -5.65 17.25 -7.31
N GLN A 62 -6.12 16.04 -7.72
CA GLN A 62 -7.04 15.87 -8.84
C GLN A 62 -8.51 15.97 -8.42
N GLY A 63 -8.83 15.87 -7.13
CA GLY A 63 -10.20 15.93 -6.59
C GLY A 63 -11.07 14.76 -7.03
N CYS A 64 -10.46 13.61 -7.31
CA CYS A 64 -11.18 12.39 -7.65
C CYS A 64 -11.64 11.63 -6.39
N ASP A 65 -12.51 10.66 -6.56
CA ASP A 65 -12.98 9.81 -5.47
C ASP A 65 -12.00 8.68 -5.12
N PRO A 66 -12.17 8.00 -3.98
CA PRO A 66 -11.33 6.88 -3.58
C PRO A 66 -11.33 5.72 -4.58
N LEU A 67 -12.43 5.49 -5.33
CA LEU A 67 -12.48 4.43 -6.33
C LEU A 67 -11.53 4.72 -7.50
N THR A 68 -11.46 5.96 -7.95
CA THR A 68 -10.49 6.38 -9.00
C THR A 68 -9.04 6.11 -8.57
N TYR A 69 -8.71 6.44 -7.31
CA TYR A 69 -7.38 6.15 -6.75
C TYR A 69 -7.09 4.64 -6.70
N ILE A 70 -8.05 3.84 -6.27
CA ILE A 70 -7.92 2.38 -6.18
C ILE A 70 -7.73 1.76 -7.57
N MET A 71 -8.43 2.24 -8.59
CA MET A 71 -8.23 1.79 -9.98
C MET A 71 -6.82 2.13 -10.50
N CYS A 72 -6.21 3.24 -10.08
CA CYS A 72 -4.82 3.53 -10.41
C CYS A 72 -3.88 2.46 -9.82
N VAL A 73 -4.01 2.15 -8.52
CA VAL A 73 -3.20 1.12 -7.87
C VAL A 73 -3.41 -0.26 -8.52
N GLU A 74 -4.65 -0.61 -8.85
CA GLU A 74 -5.03 -1.85 -9.55
C GLU A 74 -4.31 -1.96 -10.91
N GLU A 75 -4.46 -0.97 -11.80
CA GLU A 75 -3.90 -1.01 -13.15
C GLU A 75 -2.36 -1.01 -13.15
N LEU A 76 -1.72 -0.25 -12.27
CA LEU A 76 -0.26 -0.28 -12.09
C LEU A 76 0.20 -1.67 -11.62
N SER A 77 -0.53 -2.27 -10.69
CA SER A 77 -0.16 -3.56 -10.08
C SER A 77 -0.38 -4.76 -11.01
N LYS A 78 -1.22 -4.63 -12.04
CA LYS A 78 -1.36 -5.65 -13.10
C LYS A 78 -0.04 -5.95 -13.81
N VAL A 79 0.82 -4.95 -13.91
CA VAL A 79 2.11 -5.10 -14.59
C VAL A 79 3.29 -5.07 -13.62
N CYS A 80 3.18 -4.36 -12.48
CA CYS A 80 4.26 -4.23 -11.51
C CYS A 80 3.72 -3.90 -10.10
N GLY A 81 3.74 -4.88 -9.18
CA GLY A 81 3.33 -4.68 -7.79
C GLY A 81 4.15 -3.62 -7.05
N THR A 82 5.42 -3.45 -7.41
CA THR A 82 6.31 -2.38 -6.90
C THR A 82 5.74 -0.99 -7.18
N THR A 83 5.33 -0.71 -8.42
CA THR A 83 4.84 0.62 -8.80
C THR A 83 3.51 0.94 -8.12
N GLY A 84 2.62 -0.05 -8.00
CA GLY A 84 1.35 0.10 -7.29
C GLY A 84 1.52 0.46 -5.82
N VAL A 85 2.45 -0.20 -5.09
CA VAL A 85 2.66 0.08 -3.66
C VAL A 85 3.31 1.43 -3.40
N ILE A 86 4.15 1.94 -4.32
CA ILE A 86 4.73 3.28 -4.19
C ILE A 86 3.62 4.34 -4.09
N VAL A 87 2.65 4.30 -5.00
CA VAL A 87 1.48 5.20 -5.01
C VAL A 87 0.59 4.94 -3.80
N SER A 88 0.36 3.66 -3.45
CA SER A 88 -0.48 3.28 -2.32
C SER A 88 0.06 3.84 -1.00
N ALA A 89 1.32 3.59 -0.67
CA ALA A 89 1.93 4.04 0.57
C ALA A 89 1.99 5.58 0.67
N HIS A 90 2.35 6.24 -0.43
CA HIS A 90 2.39 7.71 -0.50
C HIS A 90 1.01 8.32 -0.21
N THR A 91 -0.03 7.84 -0.88
CA THR A 91 -1.36 8.43 -0.82
C THR A 91 -2.10 8.07 0.48
N SER A 92 -2.19 6.76 0.78
CA SER A 92 -3.03 6.29 1.90
C SER A 92 -2.34 6.38 3.26
N LEU A 93 -1.01 6.30 3.31
CA LEU A 93 -0.28 6.25 4.59
C LEU A 93 0.37 7.58 4.97
N CYS A 94 0.62 8.49 4.02
CA CYS A 94 1.21 9.79 4.32
C CYS A 94 0.24 10.95 4.05
N ILE A 95 -0.34 11.07 2.86
CA ILE A 95 -1.26 12.18 2.55
C ILE A 95 -2.54 12.08 3.38
N ASP A 96 -3.20 10.93 3.37
CA ASP A 96 -4.51 10.73 4.01
C ASP A 96 -4.53 11.11 5.51
N PRO A 97 -3.57 10.68 6.36
CA PRO A 97 -3.54 11.12 7.77
C PRO A 97 -3.30 12.63 7.93
N ILE A 98 -2.50 13.28 7.08
CA ILE A 98 -2.33 14.74 7.14
C ILE A 98 -3.62 15.44 6.73
N MET A 99 -4.29 14.98 5.68
CA MET A 99 -5.59 15.50 5.25
C MET A 99 -6.65 15.37 6.33
N THR A 100 -6.66 14.25 7.06
CA THR A 100 -7.71 13.93 8.04
C THR A 100 -7.48 14.60 9.39
N PHE A 101 -6.24 14.68 9.84
CA PHE A 101 -5.90 15.07 11.22
C PHE A 101 -5.02 16.31 11.31
N GLY A 102 -4.46 16.79 10.19
CA GLY A 102 -3.59 17.95 10.14
C GLY A 102 -4.32 19.28 10.25
N THR A 103 -3.61 20.29 10.75
CA THR A 103 -4.06 21.69 10.70
C THR A 103 -4.02 22.22 9.27
N GLU A 104 -4.65 23.36 9.02
CA GLU A 104 -4.62 23.97 7.69
C GLU A 104 -3.20 24.37 7.26
N GLU A 105 -2.37 24.78 8.22
CA GLU A 105 -0.95 25.08 7.98
C GLU A 105 -0.19 23.81 7.58
N GLN A 106 -0.43 22.69 8.29
CA GLN A 106 0.18 21.40 7.94
C GLN A 106 -0.27 20.91 6.57
N LYS A 107 -1.56 21.03 6.24
CA LYS A 107 -2.07 20.65 4.92
C LYS A 107 -1.41 21.47 3.82
N LYS A 108 -1.33 22.80 3.98
CA LYS A 108 -0.66 23.67 3.00
C LYS A 108 0.82 23.37 2.86
N LYS A 109 1.51 23.13 3.99
CA LYS A 109 2.96 22.88 3.99
C LYS A 109 3.32 21.51 3.41
N TYR A 110 2.57 20.46 3.77
CA TYR A 110 2.95 19.08 3.47
C TYR A 110 2.11 18.42 2.38
N VAL A 111 0.78 18.61 2.38
CA VAL A 111 -0.08 17.94 1.38
C VAL A 111 0.11 18.53 -0.01
N VAL A 112 0.22 19.86 -0.12
CA VAL A 112 0.36 20.51 -1.45
C VAL A 112 1.54 19.96 -2.24
N PRO A 113 2.79 19.92 -1.73
CA PRO A 113 3.91 19.37 -2.47
C PRO A 113 3.80 17.84 -2.67
N LEU A 114 3.20 17.10 -1.73
CA LEU A 114 2.94 15.66 -1.90
C LEU A 114 1.93 15.40 -3.03
N ALA A 115 0.80 16.12 -3.04
CA ALA A 115 -0.25 15.95 -4.05
C ALA A 115 0.19 16.35 -5.47
N LYS A 116 1.05 17.36 -5.58
CA LYS A 116 1.69 17.74 -6.85
C LYS A 116 2.79 16.76 -7.29
N GLY A 117 3.21 15.86 -6.42
CA GLY A 117 4.32 14.94 -6.67
C GLY A 117 5.71 15.57 -6.55
N GLU A 118 5.83 16.80 -6.05
CA GLU A 118 7.12 17.44 -5.78
C GLU A 118 7.89 16.74 -4.65
N LYS A 119 7.14 16.09 -3.76
CA LYS A 119 7.61 15.36 -2.58
C LYS A 119 6.95 13.98 -2.49
N LEU A 120 7.68 13.03 -1.89
CA LEU A 120 7.19 11.67 -1.65
C LEU A 120 6.96 11.46 -0.15
N GLY A 121 5.97 10.62 0.19
CA GLY A 121 5.59 10.34 1.57
C GLY A 121 5.82 8.90 2.00
N ALA A 122 6.06 8.71 3.31
CA ALA A 122 6.20 7.42 3.97
C ALA A 122 5.53 7.40 5.35
N PHE A 123 5.36 6.19 5.92
CA PHE A 123 4.72 5.97 7.22
C PHE A 123 5.52 5.00 8.08
N GLY A 124 5.89 5.42 9.28
CA GLY A 124 6.70 4.67 10.22
C GLY A 124 5.95 4.30 11.51
N LEU A 125 5.39 3.07 11.54
CA LEU A 125 4.78 2.48 12.74
C LEU A 125 5.63 1.32 13.25
N THR A 126 5.90 0.34 12.39
CA THR A 126 6.52 -0.95 12.70
C THR A 126 7.94 -0.80 13.25
N GLU A 127 8.27 -1.59 14.27
CA GLU A 127 9.60 -1.68 14.87
C GLU A 127 10.05 -3.15 14.91
N PRO A 128 11.36 -3.45 15.09
CA PRO A 128 11.86 -4.83 15.12
C PRO A 128 11.13 -5.73 16.12
N GLY A 129 10.67 -5.19 17.25
CA GLY A 129 9.91 -5.90 18.28
C GLY A 129 8.39 -5.73 18.22
N ALA A 130 7.85 -5.02 17.22
CA ALA A 130 6.44 -4.61 17.20
C ALA A 130 5.90 -4.57 15.76
N GLY A 131 5.47 -5.71 15.24
CA GLY A 131 4.74 -5.84 13.98
C GLY A 131 3.23 -5.90 14.22
N THR A 132 2.67 -7.11 14.30
CA THR A 132 1.24 -7.34 14.61
C THR A 132 0.85 -6.74 15.97
N ASP A 133 1.71 -6.86 16.99
CA ASP A 133 1.56 -6.12 18.26
C ASP A 133 2.02 -4.67 18.10
N ALA A 134 1.22 -3.87 17.37
CA ALA A 134 1.54 -2.48 17.11
C ALA A 134 1.59 -1.58 18.36
N GLN A 135 1.04 -2.03 19.50
CA GLN A 135 1.19 -1.33 20.78
C GLN A 135 2.54 -1.61 21.45
N GLY A 136 3.27 -2.60 20.94
CA GLY A 136 4.61 -2.95 21.40
C GLY A 136 5.70 -1.93 21.07
N VAL A 137 5.46 -0.96 20.17
CA VAL A 137 6.46 0.04 19.74
C VAL A 137 7.11 0.76 20.93
N GLN A 138 8.40 1.10 20.78
CA GLN A 138 9.24 1.67 21.83
C GLN A 138 9.80 3.06 21.50
N THR A 139 9.76 3.48 20.23
CA THR A 139 10.19 4.83 19.82
C THR A 139 9.50 5.88 20.67
N LYS A 140 10.26 6.81 21.25
CA LYS A 140 9.80 7.86 22.16
C LYS A 140 9.89 9.23 21.50
N ALA A 141 8.99 10.11 21.88
CA ALA A 141 9.06 11.53 21.58
C ALA A 141 8.85 12.31 22.89
N VAL A 142 9.81 13.11 23.26
CA VAL A 142 9.79 13.92 24.50
C VAL A 142 9.78 15.40 24.10
N LEU A 143 8.86 16.16 24.67
CA LEU A 143 8.81 17.62 24.46
C LEU A 143 9.90 18.29 25.31
N ASP A 144 10.76 19.06 24.65
CA ASP A 144 11.84 19.83 25.25
C ASP A 144 11.78 21.28 24.73
N GLY A 145 11.21 22.17 25.53
CA GLY A 145 10.89 23.54 25.08
C GLY A 145 9.85 23.54 23.95
N ASP A 146 10.22 24.07 22.79
CA ASP A 146 9.37 24.16 21.61
C ASP A 146 9.69 23.07 20.55
N GLU A 147 10.40 22.02 20.94
CA GLU A 147 10.77 20.91 20.07
C GLU A 147 10.41 19.56 20.66
N TRP A 148 10.05 18.62 19.78
CA TRP A 148 9.98 17.20 20.13
C TRP A 148 11.32 16.53 19.84
N VAL A 149 11.83 15.74 20.78
CA VAL A 149 13.06 14.95 20.64
C VAL A 149 12.64 13.48 20.45
N LEU A 150 12.88 12.96 19.25
CA LEU A 150 12.56 11.58 18.88
C LEU A 150 13.78 10.69 19.05
N ASN A 151 13.58 9.51 19.69
CA ASN A 151 14.60 8.47 19.87
C ASN A 151 13.98 7.09 19.65
N GLY A 152 14.62 6.27 18.79
CA GLY A 152 14.19 4.92 18.46
C GLY A 152 14.44 4.54 17.01
N SER A 153 13.83 3.47 16.54
CA SER A 153 13.92 3.06 15.13
C SER A 153 12.61 2.50 14.61
N LYS A 154 12.43 2.54 13.29
CA LYS A 154 11.32 1.92 12.57
C LYS A 154 11.89 1.01 11.50
N CYS A 155 11.25 -0.14 11.23
CA CYS A 155 11.69 -1.07 10.20
C CYS A 155 10.59 -1.34 9.17
N PHE A 156 11.01 -1.86 8.02
CA PHE A 156 10.12 -2.19 6.89
C PHE A 156 9.36 -0.99 6.33
N ILE A 157 10.00 0.18 6.26
CA ILE A 157 9.32 1.41 5.84
C ILE A 157 9.39 1.57 4.33
N THR A 158 8.23 1.44 3.68
CA THR A 158 8.03 1.64 2.24
C THR A 158 8.32 3.09 1.87
N ASN A 159 8.93 3.30 0.70
CA ASN A 159 9.46 4.58 0.22
C ASN A 159 10.61 5.14 1.09
N GLY A 160 11.14 4.37 2.02
CA GLY A 160 12.01 4.78 3.13
C GLY A 160 13.01 5.88 2.81
N SER A 161 14.07 5.62 2.03
CA SER A 161 15.10 6.63 1.74
C SER A 161 14.73 7.60 0.62
N TYR A 162 13.67 7.34 -0.13
CA TYR A 162 13.19 8.20 -1.23
C TYR A 162 12.13 9.20 -0.79
N ALA A 163 11.39 8.93 0.28
CA ALA A 163 10.42 9.86 0.82
C ALA A 163 11.08 11.13 1.36
N ASP A 164 10.34 12.23 1.31
CA ASP A 164 10.72 13.53 1.86
C ASP A 164 10.03 13.78 3.22
N TYR A 165 8.80 13.25 3.38
CA TYR A 165 7.99 13.43 4.59
C TYR A 165 7.57 12.07 5.15
N TYR A 166 7.63 11.95 6.46
CA TYR A 166 7.36 10.70 7.18
C TYR A 166 6.35 10.95 8.29
N ILE A 167 5.31 10.12 8.35
CA ILE A 167 4.41 10.08 9.51
C ILE A 167 4.97 9.05 10.49
N ILE A 168 5.41 9.51 11.65
CA ILE A 168 6.06 8.66 12.66
C ILE A 168 5.18 8.55 13.89
N ILE A 169 4.90 7.32 14.31
CA ILE A 169 4.18 7.03 15.56
C ILE A 169 5.18 6.78 16.68
N ALA A 170 5.09 7.56 17.75
CA ALA A 170 5.98 7.45 18.90
C ALA A 170 5.22 7.59 20.24
N ILE A 171 5.83 7.08 21.34
CA ILE A 171 5.31 7.19 22.70
C ILE A 171 5.58 8.59 23.20
N THR A 172 4.54 9.27 23.68
CA THR A 172 4.66 10.60 24.32
C THR A 172 4.49 10.56 25.84
N SER A 173 3.78 9.57 26.36
CA SER A 173 3.70 9.35 27.82
C SER A 173 3.35 7.90 28.13
N VAL A 174 3.58 7.53 29.41
CA VAL A 174 3.18 6.24 29.96
C VAL A 174 2.39 6.51 31.23
N ASP A 175 1.08 6.30 31.18
CA ASP A 175 0.21 6.43 32.37
C ASP A 175 0.20 5.11 33.15
N THR A 176 -0.09 5.19 34.43
CA THR A 176 -0.35 4.01 35.27
C THR A 176 -1.83 4.00 35.62
N ASP A 177 -2.54 2.93 35.30
CA ASP A 177 -3.94 2.78 35.63
C ASP A 177 -4.14 2.48 37.17
N ALA A 178 -5.37 2.51 37.64
CA ALA A 178 -5.71 2.24 39.03
C ALA A 178 -5.30 0.84 39.53
N ARG A 179 -4.96 -0.07 38.62
CA ARG A 179 -4.47 -1.43 38.90
C ARG A 179 -2.94 -1.54 38.80
N GLY A 180 -2.22 -0.42 38.66
CA GLY A 180 -0.76 -0.39 38.53
C GLY A 180 -0.24 -0.80 37.11
N ARG A 181 -1.10 -0.99 36.12
CA ARG A 181 -0.69 -1.38 34.76
C ARG A 181 -0.25 -0.14 33.97
N LYS A 182 0.92 -0.23 33.36
CA LYS A 182 1.47 0.82 32.49
C LYS A 182 0.70 0.83 31.16
N LYS A 183 0.19 2.00 30.77
CA LYS A 183 -0.50 2.24 29.50
C LYS A 183 0.24 3.31 28.72
N LYS A 184 0.84 2.90 27.59
CA LYS A 184 1.51 3.82 26.66
C LYS A 184 0.48 4.72 25.98
N LYS A 185 0.81 6.01 25.81
CA LYS A 185 0.11 6.95 24.93
C LYS A 185 1.02 7.28 23.77
N PHE A 186 0.45 7.18 22.59
CA PHE A 186 1.14 7.39 21.33
C PHE A 186 0.67 8.68 20.69
N SER A 187 1.59 9.38 20.02
CA SER A 187 1.27 10.52 19.16
C SER A 187 1.85 10.29 17.77
N ALA A 188 1.32 11.00 16.79
CA ALA A 188 1.80 10.99 15.41
C ALA A 188 2.58 12.28 15.13
N PHE A 189 3.65 12.18 14.38
CA PHE A 189 4.54 13.30 14.06
C PHE A 189 4.85 13.33 12.57
N ILE A 190 4.98 14.52 12.00
CA ILE A 190 5.51 14.72 10.65
C ILE A 190 7.01 15.00 10.77
N VAL A 191 7.83 14.13 10.20
CA VAL A 191 9.29 14.28 10.17
C VAL A 191 9.75 14.51 8.74
N GLU A 192 10.62 15.51 8.54
CA GLU A 192 11.17 15.85 7.23
C GLU A 192 12.51 15.13 7.01
N LYS A 193 12.77 14.68 5.78
CA LYS A 193 14.08 14.13 5.39
C LYS A 193 15.17 15.17 5.62
N GLY A 194 16.32 14.74 6.14
CA GLY A 194 17.44 15.63 6.42
C GLY A 194 17.38 16.32 7.78
N THR A 195 16.34 16.08 8.59
CA THR A 195 16.32 16.54 9.99
C THR A 195 17.52 15.96 10.74
N PRO A 196 18.33 16.77 11.45
CA PRO A 196 19.43 16.26 12.24
C PRO A 196 19.00 15.17 13.21
N GLY A 197 19.78 14.07 13.29
CA GLY A 197 19.43 12.92 14.11
C GLY A 197 18.45 11.93 13.45
N PHE A 198 17.96 12.21 12.24
CA PHE A 198 17.18 11.28 11.42
C PHE A 198 18.04 10.70 10.30
N THR A 199 18.24 9.38 10.32
CA THR A 199 19.08 8.65 9.35
C THR A 199 18.38 7.36 8.89
N PHE A 200 18.94 6.75 7.85
CA PHE A 200 18.46 5.49 7.28
C PHE A 200 19.44 4.36 7.62
N GLY A 201 18.88 3.24 8.04
CA GLY A 201 19.62 2.01 8.26
C GLY A 201 19.62 1.09 7.03
N THR A 202 19.40 -0.19 7.26
CA THR A 202 19.49 -1.23 6.23
C THR A 202 18.37 -1.10 5.19
N LYS A 203 18.73 -1.25 3.90
CA LYS A 203 17.79 -1.54 2.81
C LYS A 203 17.46 -3.03 2.84
N GLU A 204 16.18 -3.36 2.90
CA GLU A 204 15.74 -4.75 2.97
C GLU A 204 15.86 -5.46 1.61
N LYS A 205 16.48 -6.65 1.62
CA LYS A 205 16.45 -7.58 0.48
C LYS A 205 15.20 -8.44 0.58
N LYS A 206 14.32 -8.32 -0.41
CA LYS A 206 12.96 -8.89 -0.33
C LYS A 206 12.74 -10.02 -1.33
N MET A 207 11.77 -10.88 -1.02
CA MET A 207 11.29 -11.94 -1.90
C MET A 207 10.61 -11.38 -3.16
N GLY A 208 9.72 -10.41 -3.00
CA GLY A 208 8.96 -9.73 -4.05
C GLY A 208 8.92 -8.22 -3.84
N ILE A 209 8.23 -7.51 -4.74
CA ILE A 209 8.22 -6.03 -4.81
C ILE A 209 9.61 -5.44 -4.61
N ARG A 210 10.60 -6.05 -5.26
CA ARG A 210 12.02 -5.86 -4.93
C ARG A 210 12.51 -4.44 -5.24
N GLY A 211 11.93 -3.79 -6.25
CA GLY A 211 12.21 -2.39 -6.55
C GLY A 211 11.56 -1.37 -5.60
N SER A 212 10.65 -1.80 -4.71
CA SER A 212 10.11 -0.90 -3.68
C SER A 212 11.17 -0.65 -2.61
N ALA A 213 11.53 0.62 -2.42
CA ALA A 213 12.51 1.02 -1.41
C ALA A 213 11.95 0.80 0.00
N THR A 214 12.49 -0.19 0.68
CA THR A 214 12.08 -0.57 2.05
C THR A 214 13.27 -0.45 2.96
N TYR A 215 13.20 0.46 3.95
CA TYR A 215 14.33 0.81 4.79
C TYR A 215 13.98 0.82 6.29
N GLU A 216 15.02 0.68 7.10
CA GLU A 216 14.99 1.08 8.49
C GLU A 216 15.16 2.59 8.61
N LEU A 217 14.40 3.21 9.53
CA LEU A 217 14.52 4.62 9.93
C LEU A 217 15.09 4.67 11.34
N ILE A 218 16.10 5.51 11.57
CA ILE A 218 16.80 5.64 12.86
C ILE A 218 16.69 7.08 13.34
N PHE A 219 16.23 7.24 14.58
CA PHE A 219 16.09 8.52 15.27
C PHE A 219 17.02 8.56 16.49
N GLN A 220 17.94 9.51 16.51
CA GLN A 220 18.93 9.70 17.56
C GLN A 220 18.95 11.19 17.93
N ASP A 221 18.30 11.55 19.03
CA ASP A 221 18.07 12.93 19.43
C ASP A 221 17.54 13.81 18.28
N CYS A 222 16.64 13.21 17.47
CA CYS A 222 16.05 13.87 16.30
C CYS A 222 15.07 14.94 16.78
N ARG A 223 15.42 16.21 16.56
CA ARG A 223 14.63 17.37 16.99
C ARG A 223 13.75 17.86 15.87
N ILE A 224 12.45 17.94 16.14
CA ILE A 224 11.44 18.48 15.23
C ILE A 224 10.62 19.57 15.93
N PRO A 225 10.13 20.57 15.20
CA PRO A 225 9.30 21.65 15.76
C PRO A 225 8.05 21.11 16.46
N LYS A 226 7.58 21.80 17.48
CA LYS A 226 6.38 21.44 18.25
C LYS A 226 5.12 21.29 17.38
N GLU A 227 4.99 22.15 16.37
CA GLU A 227 3.91 22.15 15.39
C GLU A 227 3.89 20.95 14.45
N ASN A 228 4.94 20.11 14.45
CA ASN A 228 4.96 18.85 13.67
C ASN A 228 4.19 17.71 14.33
N LEU A 229 3.60 17.94 15.51
CA LEU A 229 2.61 17.02 16.09
C LEU A 229 1.38 16.95 15.18
N LEU A 230 1.06 15.75 14.69
CA LEU A 230 -0.10 15.52 13.82
C LEU A 230 -1.32 15.09 14.66
N GLY A 231 -2.34 15.90 14.63
CA GLY A 231 -3.57 15.68 15.38
C GLY A 231 -3.38 15.82 16.91
N PRO A 232 -4.35 15.38 17.73
CA PRO A 232 -4.29 15.55 19.19
C PRO A 232 -3.23 14.67 19.84
N MET A 233 -2.49 15.22 20.82
CA MET A 233 -1.52 14.48 21.62
C MET A 233 -2.16 13.24 22.29
N GLY A 234 -1.46 12.13 22.29
CA GLY A 234 -1.94 10.86 22.87
C GLY A 234 -2.93 10.08 22.00
N LYS A 235 -3.25 10.56 20.78
CA LYS A 235 -4.17 9.90 19.82
C LYS A 235 -3.46 9.22 18.66
N GLY A 236 -2.12 9.16 18.67
CA GLY A 236 -1.33 8.59 17.56
C GLY A 236 -1.69 7.15 17.20
N PHE A 237 -2.06 6.32 18.19
CA PHE A 237 -2.50 4.95 17.88
C PHE A 237 -3.85 4.92 17.13
N ALA A 238 -4.79 5.78 17.50
CA ALA A 238 -6.07 5.89 16.77
C ALA A 238 -5.85 6.44 15.35
N ILE A 239 -4.93 7.41 15.19
CA ILE A 239 -4.51 7.92 13.88
C ILE A 239 -3.91 6.78 13.05
N ALA A 240 -2.99 6.00 13.61
CA ALA A 240 -2.37 4.86 12.92
C ALA A 240 -3.42 3.83 12.47
N MET A 241 -4.39 3.47 13.31
CA MET A 241 -5.44 2.51 12.95
C MET A 241 -6.33 3.03 11.82
N HIS A 242 -6.71 4.32 11.87
CA HIS A 242 -7.44 4.96 10.78
C HIS A 242 -6.65 4.97 9.47
N THR A 243 -5.37 5.32 9.53
CA THR A 243 -4.45 5.32 8.39
C THR A 243 -4.37 3.93 7.76
N LEU A 244 -4.21 2.88 8.57
CA LEU A 244 -4.16 1.50 8.10
C LEU A 244 -5.49 1.02 7.49
N ASP A 245 -6.64 1.50 7.94
CA ASP A 245 -7.92 1.16 7.28
C ASP A 245 -7.95 1.66 5.83
N GLY A 246 -7.43 2.87 5.57
CA GLY A 246 -7.26 3.40 4.22
C GLY A 246 -6.22 2.61 3.40
N GLY A 247 -5.09 2.29 4.02
CA GLY A 247 -4.00 1.54 3.40
C GLY A 247 -4.42 0.12 3.00
N ARG A 248 -5.20 -0.58 3.83
CA ARG A 248 -5.75 -1.91 3.52
C ARG A 248 -6.51 -1.96 2.20
N ILE A 249 -7.23 -0.90 1.84
CA ILE A 249 -7.94 -0.82 0.55
C ILE A 249 -6.92 -0.70 -0.59
N GLY A 250 -5.86 0.08 -0.42
CA GLY A 250 -4.76 0.21 -1.38
C GLY A 250 -4.04 -1.13 -1.61
N ILE A 251 -3.75 -1.88 -0.54
CA ILE A 251 -3.14 -3.21 -0.65
C ILE A 251 -4.10 -4.24 -1.26
N ALA A 252 -5.39 -4.14 -0.97
CA ALA A 252 -6.39 -4.98 -1.62
C ALA A 252 -6.43 -4.74 -3.15
N ALA A 253 -6.32 -3.49 -3.59
CA ALA A 253 -6.23 -3.13 -5.00
C ALA A 253 -4.92 -3.61 -5.64
N GLN A 254 -3.79 -3.52 -4.93
CA GLN A 254 -2.52 -4.09 -5.39
C GLN A 254 -2.63 -5.60 -5.59
N ALA A 255 -3.16 -6.32 -4.61
CA ALA A 255 -3.35 -7.76 -4.69
C ALA A 255 -4.27 -8.16 -5.85
N LEU A 256 -5.39 -7.43 -6.02
CA LEU A 256 -6.30 -7.60 -7.14
C LEU A 256 -5.58 -7.42 -8.47
N GLY A 257 -4.85 -6.32 -8.65
CA GLY A 257 -4.11 -6.03 -9.88
C GLY A 257 -3.09 -7.14 -10.20
N ILE A 258 -2.31 -7.59 -9.21
CA ILE A 258 -1.36 -8.71 -9.40
C ILE A 258 -2.08 -9.98 -9.86
N ALA A 259 -3.22 -10.32 -9.25
CA ALA A 259 -4.01 -11.49 -9.64
C ALA A 259 -4.55 -11.39 -11.07
N GLU A 260 -5.09 -10.22 -11.45
CA GLU A 260 -5.57 -9.95 -12.80
C GLU A 260 -4.45 -10.05 -13.83
N GLY A 261 -3.30 -9.42 -13.56
CA GLY A 261 -2.16 -9.46 -14.47
C GLY A 261 -1.63 -10.87 -14.69
N ALA A 262 -1.52 -11.67 -13.63
CA ALA A 262 -1.10 -13.06 -13.73
C ALA A 262 -2.10 -13.92 -14.51
N LEU A 263 -3.39 -13.72 -14.29
CA LEU A 263 -4.45 -14.41 -15.01
C LEU A 263 -4.44 -14.06 -16.50
N ASP A 264 -4.34 -12.76 -16.85
CA ASP A 264 -4.30 -12.28 -18.23
C ASP A 264 -3.09 -12.86 -18.97
N ALA A 265 -1.90 -12.83 -18.38
CA ALA A 265 -0.69 -13.42 -18.94
C ALA A 265 -0.85 -14.94 -19.16
N THR A 266 -1.47 -15.64 -18.20
CA THR A 266 -1.71 -17.07 -18.29
C THR A 266 -2.71 -17.40 -19.40
N ILE A 267 -3.80 -16.64 -19.53
CA ILE A 267 -4.79 -16.82 -20.60
C ILE A 267 -4.13 -16.66 -21.97
N ALA A 268 -3.28 -15.66 -22.15
CA ALA A 268 -2.54 -15.46 -23.40
C ALA A 268 -1.65 -16.68 -23.70
N TYR A 269 -0.85 -17.10 -22.73
CA TYR A 269 0.08 -18.23 -22.87
C TYR A 269 -0.63 -19.54 -23.20
N VAL A 270 -1.69 -19.94 -22.50
CA VAL A 270 -2.36 -21.22 -22.72
C VAL A 270 -3.10 -21.33 -24.05
N LYS A 271 -3.46 -20.20 -24.67
CA LYS A 271 -4.04 -20.13 -26.02
C LYS A 271 -3.02 -20.45 -27.09
N GLU A 272 -1.78 -20.05 -26.90
CA GLU A 272 -0.70 -20.20 -27.90
C GLU A 272 0.09 -21.49 -27.70
N ARG A 273 0.40 -21.84 -26.44
CA ARG A 273 1.20 -23.03 -26.11
C ARG A 273 0.48 -24.32 -26.49
N LYS A 274 1.14 -25.16 -27.28
CA LYS A 274 0.61 -26.48 -27.71
C LYS A 274 1.37 -27.62 -27.03
N GLN A 275 0.65 -28.59 -26.51
CA GLN A 275 1.13 -29.89 -26.04
C GLN A 275 0.12 -30.97 -26.45
N PHE A 276 0.59 -32.20 -26.69
CA PHE A 276 -0.25 -33.30 -27.17
C PHE A 276 -1.04 -32.93 -28.44
N GLY A 277 -0.41 -32.16 -29.36
CA GLY A 277 -0.99 -31.75 -30.65
C GLY A 277 -2.04 -30.64 -30.63
N ARG A 278 -2.36 -30.05 -29.44
CA ARG A 278 -3.37 -28.99 -29.34
C ARG A 278 -2.97 -27.92 -28.32
N ALA A 279 -3.63 -26.75 -28.34
CA ALA A 279 -3.44 -25.72 -27.35
C ALA A 279 -3.76 -26.24 -25.95
N ILE A 280 -2.97 -25.85 -24.92
CA ILE A 280 -3.28 -26.28 -23.53
C ILE A 280 -4.63 -25.71 -23.06
N ALA A 281 -5.08 -24.59 -23.60
CA ALA A 281 -6.44 -24.07 -23.37
C ALA A 281 -7.57 -25.05 -23.77
N ALA A 282 -7.29 -26.02 -24.65
CA ALA A 282 -8.26 -27.06 -25.02
C ALA A 282 -8.37 -28.22 -24.01
N GLN A 283 -7.53 -28.24 -22.97
CA GLN A 283 -7.60 -29.24 -21.90
C GLN A 283 -8.66 -28.82 -20.88
N GLN A 284 -9.57 -29.75 -20.54
CA GLN A 284 -10.69 -29.47 -19.62
C GLN A 284 -10.22 -28.94 -18.25
N ASN A 285 -9.16 -29.54 -17.68
CA ASN A 285 -8.63 -29.07 -16.39
C ASN A 285 -8.11 -27.62 -16.47
N THR A 286 -7.44 -27.23 -17.59
CA THR A 286 -7.01 -25.84 -17.79
C THR A 286 -8.20 -24.91 -17.82
N GLN A 287 -9.27 -25.28 -18.52
CA GLN A 287 -10.51 -24.48 -18.60
C GLN A 287 -11.14 -24.29 -17.23
N PHE A 288 -11.20 -25.36 -16.41
CA PHE A 288 -11.75 -25.29 -15.07
C PHE A 288 -10.92 -24.42 -14.12
N GLN A 289 -9.59 -24.51 -14.19
CA GLN A 289 -8.70 -23.64 -13.43
C GLN A 289 -8.89 -22.17 -13.79
N LEU A 290 -8.94 -21.85 -15.10
CA LEU A 290 -9.17 -20.47 -15.55
C LEU A 290 -10.53 -19.94 -15.10
N ALA A 291 -11.60 -20.75 -15.18
CA ALA A 291 -12.93 -20.35 -14.75
C ALA A 291 -12.97 -20.06 -13.24
N ASN A 292 -12.34 -20.92 -12.43
CA ASN A 292 -12.25 -20.71 -10.99
C ASN A 292 -11.47 -19.44 -10.63
N MET A 293 -10.29 -19.22 -11.25
CA MET A 293 -9.49 -18.03 -11.03
C MET A 293 -10.23 -16.75 -11.44
N ALA A 294 -10.88 -16.75 -12.60
CA ALA A 294 -11.67 -15.60 -13.08
C ALA A 294 -12.79 -15.25 -12.09
N THR A 295 -13.50 -16.25 -11.56
CA THR A 295 -14.57 -16.07 -10.58
C THR A 295 -14.03 -15.47 -9.26
N GLN A 296 -12.88 -15.96 -8.77
CA GLN A 296 -12.25 -15.44 -7.55
C GLN A 296 -11.79 -13.99 -7.73
N VAL A 297 -11.17 -13.66 -8.87
CA VAL A 297 -10.70 -12.31 -9.21
C VAL A 297 -11.89 -11.34 -9.28
N GLU A 298 -12.99 -11.73 -9.93
CA GLU A 298 -14.20 -10.89 -9.99
C GLU A 298 -14.79 -10.65 -8.61
N ALA A 299 -14.87 -11.67 -7.76
CA ALA A 299 -15.34 -11.52 -6.38
C ALA A 299 -14.42 -10.59 -5.56
N ALA A 300 -13.09 -10.69 -5.74
CA ALA A 300 -12.12 -9.80 -5.12
C ALA A 300 -12.34 -8.34 -5.57
N LYS A 301 -12.51 -8.12 -6.88
CA LYS A 301 -12.79 -6.79 -7.45
C LYS A 301 -14.02 -6.14 -6.80
N LEU A 302 -15.11 -6.88 -6.71
CA LEU A 302 -16.35 -6.37 -6.10
C LEU A 302 -16.15 -5.97 -4.63
N LEU A 303 -15.39 -6.75 -3.85
CA LEU A 303 -15.08 -6.41 -2.46
C LEU A 303 -14.17 -5.18 -2.35
N VAL A 304 -13.14 -5.07 -3.21
CA VAL A 304 -12.22 -3.93 -3.24
C VAL A 304 -12.97 -2.64 -3.59
N TYR A 305 -13.80 -2.67 -4.62
CA TYR A 305 -14.58 -1.50 -5.04
C TYR A 305 -15.62 -1.11 -4.00
N LYS A 306 -16.29 -2.09 -3.38
CA LYS A 306 -17.17 -1.84 -2.25
C LYS A 306 -16.45 -1.13 -1.09
N ALA A 307 -15.23 -1.55 -0.76
CA ALA A 307 -14.44 -0.92 0.29
C ALA A 307 -14.04 0.52 -0.07
N ALA A 308 -13.66 0.78 -1.33
CA ALA A 308 -13.37 2.12 -1.82
C ALA A 308 -14.59 3.05 -1.74
N MET A 309 -15.77 2.56 -2.14
CA MET A 309 -17.03 3.30 -2.02
C MET A 309 -17.46 3.50 -0.56
N ALA A 310 -17.19 2.53 0.32
CA ALA A 310 -17.42 2.70 1.75
C ALA A 310 -16.56 3.82 2.33
N LYS A 311 -15.26 3.89 1.97
CA LYS A 311 -14.39 5.02 2.36
C LYS A 311 -14.95 6.37 1.89
N ALA A 312 -15.54 6.43 0.70
CA ALA A 312 -16.11 7.68 0.16
C ALA A 312 -17.39 8.13 0.88
N THR A 313 -18.17 7.21 1.46
CA THR A 313 -19.55 7.48 1.91
C THR A 313 -19.78 7.23 3.40
N GLN A 314 -18.85 6.54 4.08
CA GLN A 314 -19.03 6.14 5.48
C GLN A 314 -17.92 6.70 6.36
N ARG A 315 -18.26 7.03 7.60
CA ARG A 315 -17.27 7.47 8.59
C ARG A 315 -16.37 6.33 9.09
N VAL A 316 -16.91 5.11 9.14
CA VAL A 316 -16.22 3.90 9.60
C VAL A 316 -16.38 2.84 8.52
N TYR A 317 -15.26 2.35 7.98
CA TYR A 317 -15.19 1.38 6.88
C TYR A 317 -14.18 0.25 7.15
N SER A 318 -13.76 0.11 8.41
CA SER A 318 -12.71 -0.85 8.82
C SER A 318 -13.04 -2.29 8.44
N VAL A 319 -14.32 -2.68 8.53
CA VAL A 319 -14.77 -4.05 8.21
C VAL A 319 -14.74 -4.31 6.71
N GLU A 320 -15.19 -3.34 5.91
CA GLU A 320 -15.15 -3.41 4.44
C GLU A 320 -13.71 -3.47 3.96
N ALA A 321 -12.83 -2.62 4.50
CA ALA A 321 -11.39 -2.62 4.18
C ALA A 321 -10.72 -3.96 4.55
N ALA A 322 -11.01 -4.50 5.75
CA ALA A 322 -10.47 -5.78 6.19
C ALA A 322 -10.94 -6.96 5.33
N LYS A 323 -12.24 -7.00 4.95
CA LYS A 323 -12.79 -8.04 4.06
C LYS A 323 -12.16 -7.98 2.68
N ALA A 324 -12.04 -6.79 2.10
CA ALA A 324 -11.42 -6.59 0.80
C ALA A 324 -9.96 -7.05 0.80
N LYS A 325 -9.18 -6.63 1.79
CA LYS A 325 -7.76 -6.97 1.91
C LYS A 325 -7.55 -8.46 2.13
N LEU A 326 -8.30 -9.08 3.02
CA LEU A 326 -8.22 -10.51 3.29
C LEU A 326 -8.48 -11.32 2.03
N PHE A 327 -9.61 -11.07 1.38
CA PHE A 327 -10.03 -11.87 0.24
C PHE A 327 -9.14 -11.64 -0.98
N ALA A 328 -8.80 -10.38 -1.30
CA ALA A 328 -7.94 -10.07 -2.45
C ALA A 328 -6.52 -10.62 -2.29
N ALA A 329 -5.92 -10.54 -1.09
CA ALA A 329 -4.58 -11.06 -0.84
C ALA A 329 -4.51 -12.58 -0.97
N GLU A 330 -5.46 -13.31 -0.38
CA GLU A 330 -5.52 -14.78 -0.50
C GLU A 330 -5.84 -15.21 -1.94
N THR A 331 -6.71 -14.48 -2.64
CA THR A 331 -6.99 -14.70 -4.08
C THR A 331 -5.72 -14.48 -4.91
N ALA A 332 -4.96 -13.42 -4.66
CA ALA A 332 -3.73 -13.15 -5.41
C ALA A 332 -2.70 -14.27 -5.25
N MET A 333 -2.54 -14.78 -4.02
CA MET A 333 -1.62 -15.90 -3.76
C MET A 333 -2.08 -17.20 -4.44
N ASP A 334 -3.37 -17.53 -4.38
CA ASP A 334 -3.94 -18.72 -5.01
C ASP A 334 -3.84 -18.64 -6.54
N VAL A 335 -4.25 -17.52 -7.13
CA VAL A 335 -4.25 -17.29 -8.58
C VAL A 335 -2.83 -17.31 -9.13
N THR A 336 -1.90 -16.55 -8.57
CA THR A 336 -0.52 -16.47 -9.08
C THR A 336 0.19 -17.82 -8.98
N THR A 337 -0.03 -18.58 -7.91
CA THR A 337 0.51 -19.94 -7.74
C THR A 337 -0.01 -20.88 -8.84
N LYS A 338 -1.31 -20.83 -9.15
CA LYS A 338 -1.92 -21.62 -10.23
C LYS A 338 -1.44 -21.17 -11.60
N CYS A 339 -1.20 -19.87 -11.81
CA CYS A 339 -0.64 -19.33 -13.05
C CYS A 339 0.77 -19.88 -13.31
N VAL A 340 1.65 -19.88 -12.31
CA VAL A 340 2.98 -20.53 -12.41
C VAL A 340 2.82 -22.00 -12.78
N GLN A 341 1.91 -22.73 -12.12
CA GLN A 341 1.68 -24.15 -12.40
C GLN A 341 1.17 -24.39 -13.84
N LEU A 342 0.26 -23.56 -14.36
CA LEU A 342 -0.28 -23.71 -15.72
C LEU A 342 0.74 -23.40 -16.81
N LEU A 343 1.71 -22.53 -16.57
CA LEU A 343 2.83 -22.28 -17.47
C LEU A 343 3.91 -23.39 -17.39
N GLY A 344 3.89 -24.24 -16.36
CA GLY A 344 4.86 -25.32 -16.16
C GLY A 344 6.29 -24.78 -15.97
N GLY A 345 7.28 -25.40 -16.61
CA GLY A 345 8.67 -24.95 -16.54
C GLY A 345 8.88 -23.49 -16.93
N TYR A 346 8.12 -22.99 -17.90
CA TYR A 346 8.17 -21.59 -18.30
C TYR A 346 7.61 -20.62 -17.25
N GLY A 347 6.67 -21.06 -16.41
CA GLY A 347 6.20 -20.28 -15.28
C GLY A 347 7.21 -20.13 -14.14
N TYR A 348 8.26 -20.95 -14.15
CA TYR A 348 9.29 -20.99 -13.09
C TYR A 348 10.55 -20.21 -13.43
N ILE A 349 10.69 -19.75 -14.66
CA ILE A 349 11.84 -18.97 -15.13
C ILE A 349 11.47 -17.50 -15.31
N ARG A 350 12.46 -16.61 -15.16
CA ARG A 350 12.25 -15.16 -15.11
C ARG A 350 11.86 -14.52 -16.45
N GLU A 351 11.91 -15.26 -17.57
CA GLU A 351 11.44 -14.77 -18.86
C GLU A 351 9.92 -14.51 -18.91
N TYR A 352 9.16 -15.08 -17.96
CA TYR A 352 7.72 -14.93 -17.83
C TYR A 352 7.37 -14.28 -16.50
N ASP A 353 6.52 -13.25 -16.54
CA ASP A 353 6.19 -12.40 -15.40
C ASP A 353 5.48 -13.10 -14.23
N VAL A 354 4.87 -14.27 -14.46
CA VAL A 354 4.02 -14.92 -13.44
C VAL A 354 4.77 -15.34 -12.18
N GLU A 355 6.07 -15.70 -12.29
CA GLU A 355 6.89 -16.03 -11.11
C GLU A 355 7.15 -14.79 -10.26
N ARG A 356 7.42 -13.63 -10.88
CA ARG A 356 7.57 -12.34 -10.19
C ARG A 356 6.27 -11.94 -9.52
N MET A 357 5.13 -12.07 -10.22
CA MET A 357 3.81 -11.78 -9.69
C MET A 357 3.46 -12.66 -8.48
N MET A 358 3.86 -13.94 -8.48
CA MET A 358 3.69 -14.82 -7.33
C MET A 358 4.52 -14.36 -6.12
N ARG A 359 5.78 -13.94 -6.33
CA ARG A 359 6.63 -13.39 -5.26
C ARG A 359 6.07 -12.08 -4.73
N ASP A 360 5.58 -11.20 -5.60
CA ASP A 360 4.96 -9.93 -5.25
C ASP A 360 3.65 -10.12 -4.49
N ALA A 361 2.82 -11.11 -4.89
CA ALA A 361 1.55 -11.38 -4.23
C ALA A 361 1.72 -11.74 -2.74
N LYS A 362 2.80 -12.44 -2.37
CA LYS A 362 2.97 -12.92 -1.00
C LYS A 362 2.96 -11.83 0.06
N ILE A 363 3.55 -10.68 -0.23
CA ILE A 363 3.60 -9.58 0.76
C ILE A 363 2.19 -9.04 1.08
N THR A 364 1.24 -9.15 0.16
CA THR A 364 -0.12 -8.64 0.35
C THR A 364 -0.88 -9.37 1.47
N GLU A 365 -0.51 -10.58 1.82
CA GLU A 365 -1.03 -11.31 2.98
C GLU A 365 -0.39 -10.86 4.31
N ILE A 366 0.74 -10.13 4.27
CA ILE A 366 1.58 -9.87 5.44
C ILE A 366 1.47 -8.41 5.91
N TYR A 367 1.83 -7.43 5.07
CA TYR A 367 1.91 -6.03 5.49
C TYR A 367 0.53 -5.35 5.60
N GLU A 368 0.51 -4.19 6.27
CA GLU A 368 -0.69 -3.43 6.63
C GLU A 368 -1.73 -4.28 7.41
N GLY A 369 -1.21 -5.18 8.20
CA GLY A 369 -1.96 -6.17 8.97
C GLY A 369 -2.08 -7.50 8.24
N THR A 370 -1.57 -8.56 8.84
CA THR A 370 -1.61 -9.92 8.24
C THR A 370 -3.04 -10.38 7.98
N SER A 371 -3.21 -11.44 7.18
CA SER A 371 -4.52 -12.07 6.96
C SER A 371 -5.22 -12.43 8.28
N GLU A 372 -4.45 -12.82 9.30
CA GLU A 372 -4.96 -13.08 10.67
C GLU A 372 -5.48 -11.81 11.33
N VAL A 373 -4.76 -10.69 11.20
CA VAL A 373 -5.22 -9.38 11.72
C VAL A 373 -6.53 -8.97 11.05
N GLN A 374 -6.69 -9.17 9.73
CA GLN A 374 -7.95 -8.89 9.06
C GLN A 374 -9.09 -9.72 9.65
N ARG A 375 -8.86 -11.01 9.91
CA ARG A 375 -9.83 -11.90 10.58
C ARG A 375 -10.18 -11.39 11.98
N MET A 376 -9.20 -10.89 12.75
CA MET A 376 -9.45 -10.28 14.07
C MET A 376 -10.36 -9.04 13.96
N VAL A 377 -10.11 -8.15 12.99
CA VAL A 377 -10.94 -6.97 12.75
C VAL A 377 -12.37 -7.36 12.38
N ILE A 378 -12.53 -8.31 11.48
CA ILE A 378 -13.84 -8.79 11.03
C ILE A 378 -14.60 -9.45 12.18
N SER A 379 -13.98 -10.44 12.85
CA SER A 379 -14.62 -11.19 13.94
C SER A 379 -14.97 -10.30 15.14
N GLY A 380 -14.06 -9.38 15.50
CA GLY A 380 -14.30 -8.41 16.58
C GLY A 380 -15.50 -7.48 16.31
N ASN A 381 -15.90 -7.29 15.06
CA ASN A 381 -17.12 -6.56 14.71
C ASN A 381 -18.36 -7.44 14.58
N LEU A 382 -18.19 -8.71 14.22
CA LEU A 382 -19.31 -9.68 14.14
C LEU A 382 -19.81 -10.10 15.53
N LEU A 383 -18.94 -10.07 16.55
CA LEU A 383 -19.23 -10.56 17.89
C LEU A 383 -19.53 -9.43 18.91
N LYS A 384 -19.70 -8.20 18.43
CA LYS A 384 -20.24 -7.07 19.22
C LYS A 384 -21.75 -7.14 19.28
#